data_2ea7ccfd80d4ccebbe73b69045ce903c
#
_entry.id   2ea7ccfd80d4ccebbe73b69045ce903c
#
_cell.length_a   1.000
_cell.length_b   1.000
_cell.length_c   1.000
_cell.angle_alpha   90.00
_cell.angle_beta   90.00
_cell.angle_gamma   90.00
#
_symmetry.space_group_name_H-M   'P 1'
#
loop_
_entity.id
_entity.type
_entity.pdbx_description
1 polymer ?
#
loop_
_entity_poly.entity_id
_entity_poly.type
_entity_poly.pdbx_seq_one_letter_code
_entity_poly.pdbx_strand_id
1 'polypeptide(L)'
;ACGASQDWARKLEAMGHEVHLMSPKAVKPFVSGQKNDYNDAIGIYKAMFNGVRRVPVKSTEIRDLQTLRRIRSQVTKDKVKEINHVRGLLAEYGIVMGKSITAFNKGISSALESLKERGDVSPLVAEELQTTVESIKTKIERQKRLDREIEQLARGCKNYENFLKTPGVGPFTAAMLCVLLCDPAIFANGRQFAAYIGLA
;
A
#
# COMPACT_ATOMS: atom_id res chain seq x y z
N ALA A 1 17.39 -2.67 3.27
CA ALA A 1 16.71 -2.55 4.56
C ALA A 1 15.47 -3.44 4.56
N CYS A 2 15.35 -4.34 5.51
CA CYS A 2 14.17 -5.20 5.71
C CYS A 2 13.12 -4.48 6.59
N GLY A 3 11.95 -5.13 6.86
CA GLY A 3 10.88 -4.50 7.63
C GLY A 3 11.28 -3.98 9.02
N ALA A 4 12.16 -4.69 9.72
CA ALA A 4 12.65 -4.31 11.06
C ALA A 4 13.80 -3.29 11.05
N SER A 5 14.45 -3.05 9.91
CA SER A 5 15.67 -2.23 9.84
C SER A 5 15.46 -0.78 10.27
N GLN A 6 14.28 -0.21 10.03
CA GLN A 6 13.95 1.14 10.44
C GLN A 6 13.84 1.29 11.98
N ASP A 7 13.38 0.25 12.67
CA ASP A 7 13.31 0.25 14.13
C ASP A 7 14.71 0.09 14.74
N TRP A 8 15.48 -0.86 14.24
CA TRP A 8 16.87 -1.04 14.64
C TRP A 8 17.72 0.20 14.39
N ALA A 9 17.53 0.87 13.24
CA ALA A 9 18.25 2.11 12.95
C ALA A 9 18.02 3.15 14.04
N ARG A 10 16.77 3.44 14.42
CA ARG A 10 16.46 4.41 15.48
C ARG A 10 17.02 4.00 16.84
N LYS A 11 16.96 2.71 17.19
CA LYS A 11 17.53 2.22 18.44
C LYS A 11 19.04 2.42 18.49
N LEU A 12 19.74 2.09 17.41
CA LEU A 12 21.18 2.27 17.33
C LEU A 12 21.57 3.76 17.29
N GLU A 13 20.83 4.61 16.57
CA GLU A 13 21.04 6.06 16.61
C GLU A 13 20.83 6.63 18.02
N ALA A 14 19.81 6.17 18.75
CA ALA A 14 19.59 6.58 20.14
C ALA A 14 20.71 6.13 21.10
N MET A 15 21.45 5.08 20.74
CA MET A 15 22.64 4.62 21.46
C MET A 15 23.93 5.35 21.02
N GLY A 16 23.83 6.33 20.12
CA GLY A 16 24.96 7.13 19.64
C GLY A 16 25.72 6.56 18.44
N HIS A 17 25.18 5.53 17.79
CA HIS A 17 25.82 4.97 16.58
C HIS A 17 25.41 5.73 15.32
N GLU A 18 26.37 5.90 14.38
CA GLU A 18 26.06 6.33 13.01
C GLU A 18 25.48 5.15 12.22
N VAL A 19 24.22 5.27 11.77
CA VAL A 19 23.51 4.17 11.11
C VAL A 19 23.33 4.44 9.63
N HIS A 20 23.76 3.49 8.80
CA HIS A 20 23.62 3.52 7.35
C HIS A 20 22.66 2.41 6.89
N LEU A 21 21.43 2.76 6.50
CA LEU A 21 20.54 1.82 5.86
C LEU A 21 20.83 1.75 4.36
N MET A 22 20.91 0.54 3.83
CA MET A 22 21.12 0.30 2.39
C MET A 22 20.04 -0.65 1.85
N SER A 23 19.69 -0.49 0.56
CA SER A 23 18.76 -1.40 -0.10
C SER A 23 19.41 -2.78 -0.31
N PRO A 24 18.75 -3.89 0.02
CA PRO A 24 19.27 -5.23 -0.25
C PRO A 24 19.65 -5.44 -1.72
N LYS A 25 18.87 -4.86 -2.65
CA LYS A 25 19.18 -4.94 -4.10
C LYS A 25 20.52 -4.27 -4.45
N ALA A 26 20.83 -3.16 -3.78
CA ALA A 26 22.09 -2.43 -4.02
C ALA A 26 23.29 -3.10 -3.34
N VAL A 27 23.07 -3.85 -2.25
CA VAL A 27 24.12 -4.60 -1.56
C VAL A 27 24.43 -5.91 -2.27
N LYS A 28 23.44 -6.55 -2.90
CA LYS A 28 23.58 -7.87 -3.54
C LYS A 28 24.79 -8.04 -4.47
N PRO A 29 25.17 -7.06 -5.32
CA PRO A 29 26.37 -7.19 -6.17
C PRO A 29 27.70 -7.30 -5.41
N PHE A 30 27.74 -6.91 -4.14
CA PHE A 30 28.92 -6.97 -3.30
C PHE A 30 29.03 -8.28 -2.47
N VAL A 31 27.96 -9.07 -2.46
CA VAL A 31 27.96 -10.39 -1.79
C VAL A 31 28.52 -11.41 -2.75
N SER A 32 29.57 -12.11 -2.34
CA SER A 32 30.23 -13.17 -3.11
C SER A 32 30.27 -14.49 -2.33
N GLY A 33 30.30 -15.62 -3.04
CA GLY A 33 30.35 -16.93 -2.43
C GLY A 33 28.98 -17.52 -2.06
N GLN A 34 28.98 -18.49 -1.17
CA GLN A 34 27.77 -19.14 -0.72
C GLN A 34 26.95 -18.24 0.19
N LYS A 35 25.62 -18.42 0.17
CA LYS A 35 24.69 -17.66 1.02
C LYS A 35 24.89 -18.06 2.49
N ASN A 36 25.52 -17.17 3.24
CA ASN A 36 25.68 -17.22 4.69
C ASN A 36 25.83 -15.82 5.26
N ASP A 37 25.64 -15.68 6.56
CA ASP A 37 25.64 -14.38 7.25
C ASP A 37 27.02 -13.68 7.20
N TYR A 38 28.10 -14.46 7.16
CA TYR A 38 29.46 -13.92 7.06
C TYR A 38 29.68 -13.23 5.70
N ASN A 39 29.33 -13.88 4.59
CA ASN A 39 29.45 -13.30 3.26
C ASN A 39 28.48 -12.11 3.07
N ASP A 40 27.29 -12.17 3.67
CA ASP A 40 26.34 -11.04 3.68
C ASP A 40 26.93 -9.84 4.46
N ALA A 41 27.56 -10.05 5.62
CA ALA A 41 28.22 -9.01 6.39
C ALA A 41 29.37 -8.36 5.63
N ILE A 42 30.22 -9.16 4.97
CA ILE A 42 31.31 -8.66 4.10
C ILE A 42 30.72 -7.86 2.92
N GLY A 43 29.64 -8.34 2.31
CA GLY A 43 28.94 -7.63 1.23
C GLY A 43 28.41 -6.27 1.68
N ILE A 44 27.81 -6.19 2.86
CA ILE A 44 27.34 -4.95 3.48
C ILE A 44 28.49 -3.98 3.72
N TYR A 45 29.59 -4.47 4.30
CA TYR A 45 30.80 -3.68 4.54
C TYR A 45 31.37 -3.12 3.24
N LYS A 46 31.56 -3.95 2.22
CA LYS A 46 32.04 -3.50 0.90
C LYS A 46 31.10 -2.45 0.28
N ALA A 47 29.79 -2.69 0.32
CA ALA A 47 28.78 -1.77 -0.22
C ALA A 47 28.83 -0.39 0.45
N MET A 48 29.11 -0.33 1.75
CA MET A 48 29.21 0.93 2.52
C MET A 48 30.32 1.82 1.98
N PHE A 49 31.47 1.25 1.62
CA PHE A 49 32.65 2.00 1.12
C PHE A 49 32.65 2.22 -0.40
N ASN A 50 31.77 1.56 -1.14
CA ASN A 50 31.66 1.71 -2.60
C ASN A 50 30.50 2.61 -3.04
N GLY A 51 30.12 3.59 -2.23
CA GLY A 51 29.17 4.63 -2.60
C GLY A 51 27.73 4.14 -2.80
N VAL A 52 27.36 2.98 -2.23
CA VAL A 52 25.99 2.53 -2.27
C VAL A 52 25.09 3.54 -1.56
N ARG A 53 24.03 3.95 -2.25
CA ARG A 53 23.10 4.95 -1.77
C ARG A 53 22.45 4.57 -0.45
N ARG A 54 22.49 5.48 0.50
CA ARG A 54 21.84 5.34 1.79
C ARG A 54 20.32 5.48 1.65
N VAL A 55 19.60 4.68 2.42
CA VAL A 55 18.15 4.81 2.60
C VAL A 55 17.91 5.62 3.87
N PRO A 56 17.17 6.72 3.83
CA PRO A 56 16.95 7.54 5.03
C PRO A 56 16.17 6.76 6.10
N VAL A 57 16.49 7.03 7.36
CA VAL A 57 15.69 6.62 8.50
C VAL A 57 14.42 7.47 8.50
N LYS A 58 13.28 6.84 8.42
CA LYS A 58 11.99 7.54 8.31
C LYS A 58 11.54 8.05 9.67
N SER A 59 10.98 9.27 9.68
CA SER A 59 10.30 9.80 10.87
C SER A 59 9.07 8.94 11.23
N THR A 60 8.54 9.14 12.43
CA THR A 60 7.35 8.41 12.90
C THR A 60 6.16 8.67 11.98
N GLU A 61 5.94 9.92 11.59
CA GLU A 61 4.83 10.34 10.72
C GLU A 61 4.90 9.66 9.34
N ILE A 62 6.08 9.64 8.73
CA ILE A 62 6.29 8.98 7.42
C ILE A 62 6.10 7.47 7.52
N ARG A 63 6.53 6.87 8.64
CA ARG A 63 6.31 5.44 8.89
C ARG A 63 4.84 5.11 9.06
N ASP A 64 4.11 5.94 9.78
CA ASP A 64 2.68 5.77 10.04
C ASP A 64 1.88 5.94 8.74
N LEU A 65 2.18 6.94 7.91
CA LEU A 65 1.63 7.07 6.56
C LEU A 65 1.90 5.82 5.71
N GLN A 66 3.12 5.28 5.75
CA GLN A 66 3.46 4.07 5.01
C GLN A 66 2.67 2.85 5.52
N THR A 67 2.44 2.76 6.82
CA THR A 67 1.67 1.68 7.45
C THR A 67 0.20 1.78 7.07
N LEU A 68 -0.41 2.96 7.20
CA LEU A 68 -1.79 3.22 6.79
C LEU A 68 -2.02 2.91 5.31
N ARG A 69 -1.08 3.31 4.44
CA ARG A 69 -1.12 2.94 3.02
C ARG A 69 -1.17 1.43 2.81
N ARG A 70 -0.33 0.67 3.53
CA ARG A 70 -0.31 -0.81 3.42
C ARG A 70 -1.64 -1.41 3.85
N ILE A 71 -2.19 -0.95 4.97
CA ILE A 71 -3.50 -1.36 5.49
C ILE A 71 -4.58 -1.04 4.45
N ARG A 72 -4.61 0.20 3.95
CA ARG A 72 -5.57 0.64 2.93
C ARG A 72 -5.47 -0.19 1.64
N SER A 73 -4.26 -0.50 1.20
CA SER A 73 -4.02 -1.34 0.02
C SER A 73 -4.58 -2.76 0.21
N GLN A 74 -4.41 -3.33 1.40
CA GLN A 74 -4.97 -4.65 1.73
C GLN A 74 -6.50 -4.60 1.72
N VAL A 75 -7.11 -3.63 2.41
CA VAL A 75 -8.58 -3.44 2.41
C VAL A 75 -9.12 -3.30 0.99
N THR A 76 -8.42 -2.59 0.11
CA THR A 76 -8.83 -2.43 -1.29
C THR A 76 -8.79 -3.76 -2.06
N LYS A 77 -7.73 -4.55 -1.87
CA LYS A 77 -7.60 -5.87 -2.51
C LYS A 77 -8.68 -6.83 -2.05
N ASP A 78 -8.93 -6.89 -0.74
CA ASP A 78 -9.94 -7.77 -0.15
C ASP A 78 -11.33 -7.40 -0.63
N LYS A 79 -11.66 -6.10 -0.64
CA LYS A 79 -12.91 -5.57 -1.18
C LYS A 79 -13.13 -5.99 -2.64
N VAL A 80 -12.13 -5.79 -3.50
CA VAL A 80 -12.25 -6.14 -4.94
C VAL A 80 -12.40 -7.65 -5.12
N LYS A 81 -11.64 -8.44 -4.35
CA LYS A 81 -11.74 -9.90 -4.36
C LYS A 81 -13.16 -10.36 -4.00
N GLU A 82 -13.73 -9.83 -2.91
CA GLU A 82 -15.08 -10.19 -2.47
C GLU A 82 -16.17 -9.73 -3.46
N ILE A 83 -16.07 -8.52 -4.01
CA ILE A 83 -16.98 -8.04 -5.05
C ILE A 83 -17.00 -9.00 -6.25
N ASN A 84 -15.82 -9.40 -6.72
CA ASN A 84 -15.70 -10.32 -7.86
C ASN A 84 -16.23 -11.72 -7.51
N HIS A 85 -16.03 -12.17 -6.27
CA HIS A 85 -16.57 -13.43 -5.79
C HIS A 85 -18.10 -13.41 -5.79
N VAL A 86 -18.72 -12.38 -5.20
CA VAL A 86 -20.19 -12.23 -5.19
C VAL A 86 -20.75 -12.14 -6.61
N ARG A 87 -20.06 -11.42 -7.53
CA ARG A 87 -20.46 -11.39 -8.95
C ARG A 87 -20.47 -12.77 -9.59
N GLY A 88 -19.44 -13.58 -9.30
CA GLY A 88 -19.36 -14.95 -9.80
C GLY A 88 -20.52 -15.80 -9.29
N LEU A 89 -20.79 -15.75 -7.98
CA LEU A 89 -21.90 -16.48 -7.38
C LEU A 89 -23.26 -16.07 -7.96
N LEU A 90 -23.54 -14.77 -8.10
CA LEU A 90 -24.78 -14.27 -8.69
C LEU A 90 -24.94 -14.67 -10.16
N ALA A 91 -23.85 -14.75 -10.91
CA ALA A 91 -23.87 -15.17 -12.30
C ALA A 91 -24.34 -16.64 -12.47
N GLU A 92 -24.05 -17.53 -11.51
CA GLU A 92 -24.55 -18.90 -11.49
C GLU A 92 -26.09 -18.98 -11.39
N TYR A 93 -26.71 -17.94 -10.81
CA TYR A 93 -28.17 -17.77 -10.75
C TYR A 93 -28.72 -16.89 -11.90
N GLY A 94 -27.92 -16.63 -12.94
CA GLY A 94 -28.31 -15.83 -14.11
C GLY A 94 -28.34 -14.32 -13.87
N ILE A 95 -27.82 -13.83 -12.73
CA ILE A 95 -27.77 -12.40 -12.42
C ILE A 95 -26.39 -11.85 -12.78
N VAL A 96 -26.31 -11.11 -13.89
CA VAL A 96 -25.07 -10.51 -14.39
C VAL A 96 -24.98 -9.05 -13.95
N MET A 97 -23.92 -8.72 -13.22
CA MET A 97 -23.65 -7.36 -12.72
C MET A 97 -22.60 -6.63 -13.53
N GLY A 98 -22.74 -5.29 -13.63
CA GLY A 98 -21.76 -4.44 -14.29
C GLY A 98 -20.37 -4.50 -13.64
N LYS A 99 -19.31 -4.30 -14.44
CA LYS A 99 -17.90 -4.47 -14.02
C LYS A 99 -17.43 -3.42 -12.99
N SER A 100 -18.01 -2.22 -12.98
CA SER A 100 -17.56 -1.16 -12.06
C SER A 100 -18.05 -1.40 -10.62
N ILE A 101 -17.31 -0.87 -9.64
CA ILE A 101 -17.73 -0.89 -8.23
C ILE A 101 -19.03 -0.10 -8.03
N THR A 102 -19.18 1.01 -8.77
CA THR A 102 -20.40 1.82 -8.75
C THR A 102 -21.62 1.03 -9.24
N ALA A 103 -21.47 0.28 -10.33
CA ALA A 103 -22.56 -0.57 -10.84
C ALA A 103 -22.92 -1.69 -9.85
N PHE A 104 -21.91 -2.31 -9.22
CA PHE A 104 -22.12 -3.28 -8.15
C PHE A 104 -22.92 -2.67 -6.99
N ASN A 105 -22.48 -1.53 -6.45
CA ASN A 105 -23.13 -0.89 -5.29
C ASN A 105 -24.60 -0.48 -5.59
N LYS A 106 -24.89 -0.06 -6.83
CA LYS A 106 -26.24 0.33 -7.24
C LYS A 106 -27.17 -0.88 -7.43
N GLY A 107 -26.63 -1.99 -7.94
CA GLY A 107 -27.45 -3.14 -8.34
C GLY A 107 -27.52 -4.26 -7.33
N ILE A 108 -26.64 -4.30 -6.32
CA ILE A 108 -26.53 -5.47 -5.46
C ILE A 108 -27.78 -5.72 -4.59
N SER A 109 -28.43 -4.69 -4.08
CA SER A 109 -29.63 -4.84 -3.25
C SER A 109 -30.78 -5.43 -4.06
N SER A 110 -31.06 -4.87 -5.24
CA SER A 110 -32.08 -5.38 -6.16
C SER A 110 -31.77 -6.80 -6.66
N ALA A 111 -30.49 -7.11 -6.88
CA ALA A 111 -30.08 -8.46 -7.28
C ALA A 111 -30.38 -9.50 -6.18
N LEU A 112 -30.11 -9.17 -4.92
CA LEU A 112 -30.42 -10.05 -3.78
C LEU A 112 -31.91 -10.20 -3.53
N GLU A 113 -32.70 -9.12 -3.72
CA GLU A 113 -34.17 -9.17 -3.63
C GLU A 113 -34.74 -10.08 -4.72
N SER A 114 -34.36 -9.87 -5.97
CA SER A 114 -34.80 -10.72 -7.10
C SER A 114 -34.44 -12.18 -6.88
N LEU A 115 -33.29 -12.49 -6.32
CA LEU A 115 -32.88 -13.85 -6.03
C LEU A 115 -33.77 -14.51 -4.97
N LYS A 116 -34.18 -13.77 -3.94
CA LYS A 116 -35.10 -14.25 -2.90
C LYS A 116 -36.51 -14.45 -3.44
N GLU A 117 -37.04 -13.52 -4.25
CA GLU A 117 -38.38 -13.58 -4.83
C GLU A 117 -38.55 -14.78 -5.78
N ARG A 118 -37.52 -15.09 -6.55
CA ARG A 118 -37.51 -16.23 -7.49
C ARG A 118 -37.51 -17.59 -6.79
N GLY A 119 -37.13 -17.65 -5.51
CA GLY A 119 -37.00 -18.88 -4.76
C GLY A 119 -35.91 -19.85 -5.28
N ASP A 120 -34.96 -19.34 -6.09
CA ASP A 120 -33.89 -20.13 -6.72
C ASP A 120 -32.79 -20.51 -5.73
N VAL A 121 -32.77 -19.93 -4.53
CA VAL A 121 -31.77 -20.16 -3.50
C VAL A 121 -32.38 -20.58 -2.18
N SER A 122 -31.69 -21.41 -1.43
CA SER A 122 -32.08 -21.72 -0.06
C SER A 122 -31.94 -20.47 0.84
N PRO A 123 -32.73 -20.40 1.92
CA PRO A 123 -32.60 -19.29 2.89
C PRO A 123 -31.20 -19.14 3.44
N LEU A 124 -30.47 -20.23 3.67
CA LEU A 124 -29.08 -20.23 4.14
C LEU A 124 -28.16 -19.53 3.15
N VAL A 125 -28.23 -19.84 1.85
CA VAL A 125 -27.40 -19.20 0.82
C VAL A 125 -27.75 -17.72 0.68
N ALA A 126 -29.02 -17.35 0.76
CA ALA A 126 -29.48 -15.96 0.71
C ALA A 126 -28.91 -15.14 1.89
N GLU A 127 -28.88 -15.72 3.10
CA GLU A 127 -28.30 -15.09 4.30
C GLU A 127 -26.78 -14.91 4.19
N GLU A 128 -26.05 -15.93 3.72
CA GLU A 128 -24.59 -15.84 3.54
C GLU A 128 -24.19 -14.82 2.46
N LEU A 129 -24.94 -14.74 1.36
CA LEU A 129 -24.75 -13.69 0.35
C LEU A 129 -24.99 -12.30 0.94
N GLN A 130 -26.03 -12.12 1.75
CA GLN A 130 -26.32 -10.86 2.43
C GLN A 130 -25.17 -10.47 3.37
N THR A 131 -24.71 -11.40 4.20
CA THR A 131 -23.57 -11.21 5.13
C THR A 131 -22.30 -10.81 4.39
N THR A 132 -22.03 -11.48 3.27
CA THR A 132 -20.87 -11.14 2.42
C THR A 132 -20.96 -9.72 1.85
N VAL A 133 -22.17 -9.32 1.40
CA VAL A 133 -22.40 -7.95 0.89
C VAL A 133 -22.24 -6.90 2.00
N GLU A 134 -22.66 -7.18 3.21
CA GLU A 134 -22.45 -6.29 4.36
C GLU A 134 -20.96 -6.15 4.72
N SER A 135 -20.20 -7.24 4.65
CA SER A 135 -18.74 -7.22 4.76
C SER A 135 -18.10 -6.30 3.71
N ILE A 136 -18.57 -6.37 2.46
CA ILE A 136 -18.08 -5.47 1.38
C ILE A 136 -18.41 -4.01 1.71
N LYS A 137 -19.62 -3.69 2.15
CA LYS A 137 -20.03 -2.32 2.55
C LYS A 137 -19.13 -1.79 3.67
N THR A 138 -18.88 -2.60 4.68
CA THR A 138 -17.96 -2.25 5.79
C THR A 138 -16.55 -1.94 5.30
N LYS A 139 -16.03 -2.73 4.34
CA LYS A 139 -14.71 -2.47 3.73
C LYS A 139 -14.67 -1.18 2.91
N ILE A 140 -15.77 -0.85 2.22
CA ILE A 140 -15.90 0.41 1.48
C ILE A 140 -15.80 1.59 2.44
N GLU A 141 -16.55 1.59 3.54
CA GLU A 141 -16.52 2.66 4.53
C GLU A 141 -15.16 2.75 5.26
N ARG A 142 -14.57 1.59 5.59
CA ARG A 142 -13.20 1.56 6.15
C ARG A 142 -12.17 2.17 5.21
N GLN A 143 -12.27 1.89 3.91
CA GLN A 143 -11.37 2.49 2.92
C GLN A 143 -11.53 4.01 2.87
N LYS A 144 -12.77 4.53 2.82
CA LYS A 144 -13.04 5.96 2.83
C LYS A 144 -12.50 6.65 4.09
N ARG A 145 -12.63 6.00 5.25
CA ARG A 145 -12.05 6.50 6.50
C ARG A 145 -10.54 6.57 6.42
N LEU A 146 -9.89 5.48 5.97
CA LEU A 146 -8.43 5.45 5.81
C LEU A 146 -7.93 6.49 4.82
N ASP A 147 -8.64 6.76 3.73
CA ASP A 147 -8.29 7.81 2.77
C ASP A 147 -8.27 9.19 3.43
N ARG A 148 -9.26 9.51 4.28
CA ARG A 148 -9.33 10.76 5.05
C ARG A 148 -8.22 10.85 6.11
N GLU A 149 -7.96 9.78 6.85
CA GLU A 149 -6.92 9.73 7.89
C GLU A 149 -5.52 9.88 7.28
N ILE A 150 -5.26 9.24 6.12
CA ILE A 150 -4.01 9.37 5.38
C ILE A 150 -3.83 10.82 4.89
N GLU A 151 -4.87 11.43 4.35
CA GLU A 151 -4.84 12.83 3.93
C GLU A 151 -4.55 13.76 5.10
N GLN A 152 -5.26 13.61 6.21
CA GLN A 152 -5.08 14.44 7.39
C GLN A 152 -3.66 14.35 7.94
N LEU A 153 -3.11 13.14 8.04
CA LEU A 153 -1.73 12.94 8.50
C LEU A 153 -0.71 13.52 7.51
N ALA A 154 -0.97 13.39 6.21
CA ALA A 154 -0.07 13.89 5.17
C ALA A 154 0.01 15.42 5.11
N ARG A 155 -1.02 16.15 5.55
CA ARG A 155 -1.01 17.62 5.64
C ARG A 155 0.10 18.15 6.54
N GLY A 156 0.55 17.36 7.53
CA GLY A 156 1.74 17.67 8.34
C GLY A 156 3.07 17.52 7.61
N CYS A 157 3.11 16.93 6.43
CA CYS A 157 4.34 16.73 5.67
C CYS A 157 4.70 17.99 4.87
N LYS A 158 5.96 18.43 4.99
CA LYS A 158 6.50 19.68 4.42
C LYS A 158 6.15 19.94 2.94
N ASN A 159 6.07 18.89 2.12
CA ASN A 159 5.89 19.02 0.67
C ASN A 159 4.48 18.64 0.19
N TYR A 160 3.54 18.32 1.08
CA TYR A 160 2.23 17.82 0.71
C TYR A 160 1.45 18.81 -0.16
N GLU A 161 1.35 20.08 0.26
CA GLU A 161 0.66 21.14 -0.48
C GLU A 161 1.30 21.44 -1.85
N ASN A 162 2.62 21.28 -1.96
CA ASN A 162 3.30 21.45 -3.24
C ASN A 162 2.96 20.33 -4.23
N PHE A 163 2.81 19.09 -3.74
CA PHE A 163 2.39 17.98 -4.59
C PHE A 163 0.95 18.16 -5.08
N LEU A 164 0.05 18.68 -4.24
CA LEU A 164 -1.34 18.95 -4.62
C LEU A 164 -1.48 19.98 -5.75
N LYS A 165 -0.53 20.91 -5.89
CA LYS A 165 -0.51 21.89 -6.99
C LYS A 165 -0.19 21.27 -8.34
N THR A 166 0.31 20.02 -8.36
CA THR A 166 0.66 19.32 -9.60
C THR A 166 -0.59 18.74 -10.26
N PRO A 167 -0.89 19.10 -11.53
CA PRO A 167 -2.05 18.54 -12.23
C PRO A 167 -2.07 17.01 -12.22
N GLY A 168 -3.22 16.41 -11.89
CA GLY A 168 -3.38 14.97 -11.81
C GLY A 168 -2.93 14.32 -10.49
N VAL A 169 -2.36 15.08 -9.56
CA VAL A 169 -2.00 14.60 -8.23
C VAL A 169 -3.13 14.88 -7.24
N GLY A 170 -3.87 13.83 -6.88
CA GLY A 170 -4.90 13.92 -5.83
C GLY A 170 -4.32 13.72 -4.42
N PRO A 171 -5.15 13.92 -3.36
CA PRO A 171 -4.71 13.88 -1.96
C PRO A 171 -3.94 12.60 -1.59
N PHE A 172 -4.48 11.44 -1.96
CA PHE A 172 -3.82 10.16 -1.71
C PHE A 172 -2.45 10.04 -2.40
N THR A 173 -2.36 10.48 -3.67
CA THR A 173 -1.10 10.47 -4.42
C THR A 173 -0.08 11.43 -3.81
N ALA A 174 -0.50 12.63 -3.39
CA ALA A 174 0.35 13.58 -2.69
C ALA A 174 0.90 13.01 -1.38
N ALA A 175 0.05 12.32 -0.58
CA ALA A 175 0.48 11.62 0.63
C ALA A 175 1.53 10.52 0.32
N MET A 176 1.35 9.79 -0.78
CA MET A 176 2.32 8.77 -1.19
C MET A 176 3.64 9.36 -1.66
N LEU A 177 3.61 10.51 -2.34
CA LEU A 177 4.81 11.24 -2.71
C LEU A 177 5.57 11.73 -1.47
N CYS A 178 4.89 12.15 -0.41
CA CYS A 178 5.53 12.47 0.88
C CYS A 178 6.30 11.27 1.46
N VAL A 179 5.73 10.06 1.39
CA VAL A 179 6.41 8.84 1.85
C VAL A 179 7.62 8.49 1.01
N LEU A 180 7.57 8.73 -0.30
CA LEU A 180 8.64 8.41 -1.25
C LEU A 180 9.75 9.47 -1.24
N LEU A 181 9.39 10.74 -1.08
CA LEU A 181 10.27 11.90 -1.07
C LEU A 181 10.48 12.44 0.36
N CYS A 182 10.60 11.55 1.34
CA CYS A 182 10.89 11.97 2.72
C CYS A 182 12.20 12.79 2.82
N ASP A 183 13.13 12.52 1.93
CA ASP A 183 14.34 13.33 1.73
C ASP A 183 14.57 13.52 0.22
N PRO A 184 14.21 14.69 -0.37
CA PRO A 184 14.45 14.98 -1.77
C PRO A 184 15.92 15.05 -2.16
N ALA A 185 16.81 15.38 -1.22
CA ALA A 185 18.25 15.54 -1.48
C ALA A 185 18.94 14.23 -1.91
N ILE A 186 18.29 13.10 -1.65
CA ILE A 186 18.77 11.79 -2.11
C ILE A 186 18.68 11.61 -3.64
N PHE A 187 17.98 12.47 -4.36
CA PHE A 187 17.85 12.43 -5.82
C PHE A 187 18.59 13.61 -6.45
N ALA A 188 19.52 13.34 -7.37
CA ALA A 188 20.26 14.40 -8.05
C ALA A 188 19.33 15.26 -8.95
N ASN A 189 18.26 14.66 -9.47
CA ASN A 189 17.29 15.34 -10.35
C ASN A 189 15.95 14.56 -10.43
N GLY A 190 14.96 15.18 -11.06
CA GLY A 190 13.62 14.59 -11.24
C GLY A 190 13.63 13.29 -12.08
N ARG A 191 14.56 13.13 -13.04
CA ARG A 191 14.66 11.88 -13.83
C ARG A 191 15.04 10.69 -12.93
N GLN A 192 15.97 10.88 -11.99
CA GLN A 192 16.31 9.83 -11.02
C GLN A 192 15.13 9.47 -10.14
N PHE A 193 14.35 10.46 -9.73
CA PHE A 193 13.12 10.20 -8.98
C PHE A 193 12.09 9.45 -9.82
N ALA A 194 11.86 9.86 -11.07
CA ALA A 194 10.95 9.18 -11.99
C ALA A 194 11.34 7.70 -12.19
N ALA A 195 12.63 7.43 -12.41
CA ALA A 195 13.16 6.07 -12.50
C ALA A 195 12.95 5.27 -11.19
N TYR A 196 13.14 5.92 -10.03
CA TYR A 196 12.95 5.29 -8.72
C TYR A 196 11.49 4.84 -8.48
N ILE A 197 10.50 5.60 -8.96
CA ILE A 197 9.09 5.27 -8.86
C ILE A 197 8.56 4.43 -10.06
N GLY A 198 9.44 4.10 -11.01
CA GLY A 198 9.10 3.24 -12.14
C GLY A 198 8.40 3.95 -13.31
N LEU A 199 8.61 5.25 -13.49
CA LEU A 199 8.07 6.07 -14.58
C LEU A 199 9.06 6.33 -15.72
N ALA A 200 10.22 5.69 -15.72
CA ALA A 200 11.27 5.82 -16.74
C ALA A 200 11.64 4.46 -17.31
#